data_55145715ddc57beb43020899081b18ad
#
_entry.id   55145715ddc57beb43020899081b18ad
#
_cell.length_a   1.000
_cell.length_b   1.000
_cell.length_c   1.000
_cell.angle_alpha   90.00
_cell.angle_beta   90.00
_cell.angle_gamma   90.00
#
_symmetry.space_group_name_H-M   'P 1'
#
loop_
_entity.id
_entity.type
_entity.pdbx_description
1 polymer ?
#
loop_
_entity_poly.entity_id
_entity_poly.type
_entity_poly.pdbx_seq_one_letter_code
_entity_poly.pdbx_strand_id
1 'polypeptide(L)'
;PGNIYGVIGANGAGKTSLINELRKNSIDEMFVLPAQKLLYFMSNVFGRDSISKEKYLADLKKAEIKYDTIEIQTHNIEDYFSSSFTKMITLLVKDYTNIATRKSRGEIDLHLALWDRVEQVWNLILPEIKFILEPDNRVVEVEKNGSRYSINGLSDGERCILFYIGNVFLAPENSYIVIDEPETFL
;
A
#
# COMPACT_ATOMS: atom_id res chain seq x y z
N PRO A 1 -17.63 -9.43 -6.68
CA PRO A 1 -17.34 -8.78 -5.41
C PRO A 1 -16.70 -9.77 -4.48
N GLY A 2 -15.56 -9.39 -3.89
CA GLY A 2 -14.84 -10.22 -2.91
C GLY A 2 -15.65 -10.36 -1.61
N ASN A 3 -15.39 -11.43 -0.87
CA ASN A 3 -15.95 -11.60 0.46
C ASN A 3 -15.03 -11.00 1.51
N ILE A 4 -15.61 -10.36 2.53
CA ILE A 4 -14.89 -9.84 3.68
C ILE A 4 -15.14 -10.79 4.85
N TYR A 5 -14.05 -11.24 5.48
CA TYR A 5 -14.09 -12.10 6.66
C TYR A 5 -13.44 -11.38 7.83
N GLY A 6 -14.12 -11.33 8.97
CA GLY A 6 -13.59 -10.82 10.22
C GLY A 6 -13.15 -11.95 11.15
N VAL A 7 -11.91 -11.93 11.61
CA VAL A 7 -11.43 -12.86 12.65
C VAL A 7 -11.30 -12.07 13.95
N ILE A 8 -12.20 -12.36 14.88
CA ILE A 8 -12.30 -11.65 16.17
C ILE A 8 -11.83 -12.58 17.29
N GLY A 9 -11.07 -12.04 18.23
CA GLY A 9 -10.63 -12.78 19.42
C GLY A 9 -9.71 -11.92 20.29
N ALA A 10 -9.62 -12.25 21.56
CA ALA A 10 -8.72 -11.58 22.50
C ALA A 10 -7.25 -11.69 22.09
N ASN A 11 -6.39 -10.83 22.64
CA ASN A 11 -4.95 -10.96 22.45
C ASN A 11 -4.48 -12.34 22.93
N GLY A 12 -3.64 -13.00 22.13
CA GLY A 12 -3.21 -14.38 22.41
C GLY A 12 -4.19 -15.49 21.98
N ALA A 13 -5.37 -15.17 21.42
CA ALA A 13 -6.34 -16.17 20.97
C ALA A 13 -5.92 -16.96 19.71
N GLY A 14 -4.72 -16.75 19.20
CA GLY A 14 -4.19 -17.50 18.05
C GLY A 14 -4.59 -16.96 16.68
N LYS A 15 -5.09 -15.72 16.56
CA LYS A 15 -5.44 -15.10 15.28
C LYS A 15 -4.28 -15.15 14.27
N THR A 16 -3.10 -14.72 14.71
CA THR A 16 -1.86 -14.74 13.91
C THR A 16 -1.45 -16.17 13.54
N SER A 17 -1.60 -17.13 14.47
CA SER A 17 -1.30 -18.54 14.20
C SER A 17 -2.23 -19.14 13.15
N LEU A 18 -3.52 -18.78 13.17
CA LEU A 18 -4.49 -19.18 12.15
C LEU A 18 -4.07 -18.69 10.76
N ILE A 19 -3.68 -17.41 10.64
CA ILE A 19 -3.26 -16.85 9.36
C ILE A 19 -1.98 -17.51 8.86
N ASN A 20 -1.00 -17.77 9.74
CA ASN A 20 0.22 -18.47 9.38
C ASN A 20 -0.07 -19.90 8.92
N GLU A 21 -1.03 -20.58 9.52
CA GLU A 21 -1.46 -21.91 9.11
C GLU A 21 -2.15 -21.90 7.74
N LEU A 22 -3.03 -20.93 7.49
CA LEU A 22 -3.66 -20.73 6.17
C LEU A 22 -2.62 -20.46 5.09
N ARG A 23 -1.57 -19.69 5.38
CA ARG A 23 -0.46 -19.43 4.44
C ARG A 23 0.32 -20.70 4.10
N LYS A 24 0.57 -21.59 5.09
CA LYS A 24 1.31 -22.83 4.89
C LYS A 24 0.55 -23.87 4.07
N ASN A 25 -0.77 -23.87 4.22
CA ASN A 25 -1.61 -24.98 3.76
C ASN A 25 -2.29 -24.78 2.41
N SER A 26 -2.00 -23.75 1.62
CA SER A 26 -2.51 -23.73 0.23
C SER A 26 -2.85 -22.37 -0.41
N ILE A 27 -2.56 -21.23 0.19
CA ILE A 27 -2.99 -19.97 -0.42
C ILE A 27 -1.77 -19.23 -1.00
N ASP A 28 -1.44 -19.56 -2.25
CA ASP A 28 -0.29 -18.97 -2.96
C ASP A 28 -0.41 -17.44 -3.16
N GLU A 29 -1.64 -16.91 -3.15
CA GLU A 29 -1.92 -15.49 -3.37
C GLU A 29 -2.46 -14.81 -2.09
N MET A 30 -1.80 -15.04 -0.94
CA MET A 30 -2.11 -14.35 0.32
C MET A 30 -1.08 -13.26 0.61
N PHE A 31 -1.55 -12.02 0.75
CA PHE A 31 -0.74 -10.86 1.11
C PHE A 31 -1.13 -10.40 2.50
N VAL A 32 -0.13 -10.20 3.35
CA VAL A 32 -0.36 -9.73 4.71
C VAL A 32 0.10 -8.28 4.82
N LEU A 33 -0.81 -7.43 5.26
CA LEU A 33 -0.56 -6.05 5.59
C LEU A 33 -0.56 -5.93 7.12
N PRO A 34 0.61 -5.95 7.75
CA PRO A 34 0.70 -5.86 9.21
C PRO A 34 0.29 -4.48 9.70
N ALA A 35 -0.12 -4.38 10.97
CA ALA A 35 -0.34 -3.13 11.65
C ALA A 35 0.94 -2.26 11.57
N GLN A 36 0.85 -1.10 10.93
CA GLN A 36 2.03 -0.30 10.61
C GLN A 36 2.04 1.02 11.36
N LYS A 37 3.02 1.18 12.24
CA LYS A 37 3.19 2.41 13.03
C LYS A 37 3.90 3.55 12.28
N LEU A 38 4.66 3.24 11.22
CA LEU A 38 5.51 4.23 10.56
C LEU A 38 5.46 4.07 9.03
N LEU A 39 4.47 4.71 8.41
CA LEU A 39 4.41 4.84 6.96
C LEU A 39 5.01 6.19 6.55
N TYR A 40 6.19 6.18 5.96
CA TYR A 40 6.88 7.38 5.53
C TYR A 40 7.27 7.28 4.04
N PHE A 41 7.03 8.34 3.29
CA PHE A 41 7.40 8.43 1.89
C PHE A 41 8.80 9.04 1.74
N MET A 42 9.69 8.31 1.09
CA MET A 42 11.09 8.69 0.89
C MET A 42 11.29 9.15 -0.55
N SER A 43 11.30 10.46 -0.79
CA SER A 43 11.43 11.04 -2.13
C SER A 43 12.73 10.66 -2.85
N ASN A 44 13.81 10.40 -2.12
CA ASN A 44 15.11 9.98 -2.68
C ASN A 44 15.10 8.57 -3.28
N VAL A 45 14.11 7.76 -2.94
CA VAL A 45 13.91 6.39 -3.47
C VAL A 45 12.86 6.39 -4.58
N PHE A 46 12.04 7.42 -4.63
CA PHE A 46 10.95 7.55 -5.60
C PHE A 46 11.47 7.56 -7.04
N GLY A 47 10.87 6.74 -7.89
CA GLY A 47 11.22 6.66 -9.31
C GLY A 47 12.49 5.89 -9.63
N ARG A 48 13.08 5.13 -8.71
CA ARG A 48 14.15 4.19 -9.05
C ARG A 48 13.60 3.05 -9.90
N ASP A 49 14.24 2.80 -11.03
CA ASP A 49 13.82 1.75 -11.99
C ASP A 49 13.88 0.31 -11.44
N SER A 50 14.59 0.12 -10.32
CA SER A 50 14.74 -1.18 -9.66
C SER A 50 13.50 -1.68 -8.93
N ILE A 51 12.42 -0.85 -8.81
CA ILE A 51 11.20 -1.23 -8.14
C ILE A 51 10.28 -1.92 -9.15
N SER A 52 10.12 -3.24 -9.04
CA SER A 52 9.15 -4.01 -9.81
C SER A 52 7.97 -4.43 -8.95
N LYS A 53 6.79 -4.53 -9.58
CA LYS A 53 5.56 -4.98 -8.92
C LYS A 53 5.70 -6.41 -8.40
N GLU A 54 6.32 -7.30 -9.17
CA GLU A 54 6.53 -8.70 -8.84
C GLU A 54 7.39 -8.86 -7.58
N LYS A 55 8.49 -8.11 -7.51
CA LYS A 55 9.37 -8.10 -6.34
C LYS A 55 8.65 -7.55 -5.10
N TYR A 56 7.92 -6.45 -5.26
CA TYR A 56 7.16 -5.85 -4.19
C TYR A 56 6.12 -6.82 -3.61
N LEU A 57 5.34 -7.48 -4.49
CA LEU A 57 4.35 -8.47 -4.07
C LEU A 57 4.99 -9.70 -3.44
N ALA A 58 6.14 -10.16 -3.94
CA ALA A 58 6.89 -11.24 -3.31
C ALA A 58 7.38 -10.88 -1.91
N ASP A 59 7.79 -9.63 -1.69
CA ASP A 59 8.17 -9.13 -0.36
C ASP A 59 6.96 -9.12 0.60
N LEU A 60 5.78 -8.68 0.14
CA LEU A 60 4.55 -8.72 0.93
C LEU A 60 4.09 -10.15 1.27
N LYS A 61 4.26 -11.10 0.35
CA LYS A 61 3.96 -12.52 0.62
C LYS A 61 4.85 -13.10 1.71
N LYS A 62 6.08 -12.64 1.82
CA LYS A 62 7.06 -13.10 2.82
C LYS A 62 6.94 -12.37 4.15
N ALA A 63 6.22 -11.24 4.19
CA ALA A 63 6.06 -10.46 5.41
C ALA A 63 5.45 -11.32 6.51
N GLU A 64 6.13 -11.44 7.64
CA GLU A 64 5.63 -12.16 8.80
C GLU A 64 4.73 -11.25 9.64
N ILE A 65 3.67 -11.84 10.21
CA ILE A 65 2.74 -11.12 11.07
C ILE A 65 3.36 -10.88 12.46
N LYS A 66 4.31 -11.73 12.87
CA LYS A 66 5.02 -11.61 14.16
C LYS A 66 6.47 -11.21 13.98
N TYR A 67 6.82 -10.16 14.72
CA TYR A 67 8.19 -9.64 14.83
C TYR A 67 9.15 -10.53 15.63
N ASP A 68 8.66 -11.63 16.24
CA ASP A 68 9.40 -12.43 17.22
C ASP A 68 10.49 -13.34 16.63
N THR A 69 10.61 -13.46 15.31
CA THR A 69 11.59 -14.37 14.67
C THR A 69 12.50 -13.69 13.66
N ILE A 70 12.39 -12.41 13.49
CA ILE A 70 13.38 -11.68 12.73
C ILE A 70 14.41 -11.16 13.73
N GLU A 71 15.61 -11.76 13.74
CA GLU A 71 16.83 -11.08 14.15
C GLU A 71 17.07 -9.89 13.23
N ILE A 72 16.11 -8.97 13.17
CA ILE A 72 16.26 -7.71 12.49
C ILE A 72 17.09 -6.87 13.45
N GLN A 73 18.34 -6.70 13.11
CA GLN A 73 19.15 -5.61 13.64
C GLN A 73 18.27 -4.36 13.59
N THR A 74 18.07 -3.73 14.72
CA THR A 74 17.08 -2.70 15.03
C THR A 74 16.99 -1.49 14.08
N HIS A 75 17.89 -1.37 13.13
CA HIS A 75 17.93 -0.31 12.11
C HIS A 75 17.06 -0.58 10.86
N ASN A 76 16.48 -1.79 10.71
CA ASN A 76 15.88 -2.21 9.44
C ASN A 76 14.34 -2.22 9.41
N ILE A 77 13.65 -2.11 10.56
CA ILE A 77 12.18 -2.21 10.59
C ILE A 77 11.54 -0.92 10.07
N GLU A 78 11.97 0.23 10.57
CA GLU A 78 11.46 1.53 10.11
C GLU A 78 11.78 1.76 8.63
N ASP A 79 12.99 1.38 8.20
CA ASP A 79 13.41 1.44 6.79
C ASP A 79 12.58 0.51 5.90
N TYR A 80 12.22 -0.68 6.41
CA TYR A 80 11.40 -1.62 5.65
C TYR A 80 9.99 -1.07 5.40
N PHE A 81 9.32 -0.53 6.40
CA PHE A 81 7.96 -0.02 6.27
C PHE A 81 7.91 1.29 5.49
N SER A 82 8.83 2.21 5.76
CA SER A 82 9.00 3.42 4.96
C SER A 82 9.27 3.06 3.50
N SER A 83 10.09 2.04 3.27
CA SER A 83 10.38 1.54 1.94
C SER A 83 9.15 0.89 1.27
N SER A 84 8.31 0.16 2.01
CA SER A 84 7.10 -0.47 1.46
C SER A 84 6.06 0.56 1.03
N PHE A 85 5.81 1.58 1.84
CA PHE A 85 4.93 2.69 1.48
C PHE A 85 5.45 3.44 0.25
N THR A 86 6.74 3.78 0.24
CA THR A 86 7.39 4.44 -0.90
C THR A 86 7.33 3.59 -2.16
N LYS A 87 7.59 2.27 -2.06
CA LYS A 87 7.50 1.34 -3.20
C LYS A 87 6.08 1.28 -3.75
N MET A 88 5.08 1.17 -2.88
CA MET A 88 3.68 1.18 -3.28
C MET A 88 3.32 2.45 -4.06
N ILE A 89 3.59 3.63 -3.49
CA ILE A 89 3.35 4.92 -4.17
C ILE A 89 4.08 4.98 -5.51
N THR A 90 5.35 4.58 -5.55
CA THR A 90 6.15 4.56 -6.78
C THR A 90 5.51 3.69 -7.86
N LEU A 91 5.02 2.51 -7.51
CA LEU A 91 4.36 1.61 -8.47
C LEU A 91 3.05 2.18 -9.01
N LEU A 92 2.24 2.78 -8.14
CA LEU A 92 1.00 3.43 -8.55
C LEU A 92 1.24 4.61 -9.50
N VAL A 93 2.22 5.47 -9.16
CA VAL A 93 2.57 6.63 -10.01
C VAL A 93 3.22 6.17 -11.32
N LYS A 94 4.04 5.12 -11.30
CA LYS A 94 4.63 4.55 -12.52
C LYS A 94 3.56 4.03 -13.48
N ASP A 95 2.55 3.34 -12.96
CA ASP A 95 1.41 2.88 -13.76
C ASP A 95 0.65 4.07 -14.38
N TYR A 96 0.33 5.09 -13.58
CA TYR A 96 -0.32 6.31 -14.02
C TYR A 96 0.46 7.01 -15.14
N THR A 97 1.78 7.19 -14.97
CA THR A 97 2.65 7.84 -15.96
C THR A 97 2.73 7.03 -17.25
N ASN A 98 2.80 5.70 -17.17
CA ASN A 98 2.81 4.82 -18.32
C ASN A 98 1.51 4.94 -19.14
N ILE A 99 0.36 4.93 -18.46
CA ILE A 99 -0.94 5.08 -19.12
C ILE A 99 -1.07 6.48 -19.75
N ALA A 100 -0.69 7.53 -19.03
CA ALA A 100 -0.70 8.89 -19.57
C ALA A 100 0.19 9.03 -20.82
N THR A 101 1.38 8.42 -20.81
CA THR A 101 2.30 8.41 -21.95
C THR A 101 1.71 7.67 -23.15
N ARG A 102 1.06 6.52 -22.94
CA ARG A 102 0.40 5.76 -23.99
C ARG A 102 -0.77 6.53 -24.60
N LYS A 103 -1.59 7.18 -23.76
CA LYS A 103 -2.66 8.07 -24.22
C LYS A 103 -2.13 9.23 -25.07
N SER A 104 -1.03 9.86 -24.66
CA SER A 104 -0.41 10.97 -25.43
C SER A 104 0.10 10.52 -26.81
N ARG A 105 0.42 9.24 -26.98
CA ARG A 105 0.80 8.63 -28.28
C ARG A 105 -0.39 8.19 -29.12
N GLY A 106 -1.62 8.46 -28.68
CA GLY A 106 -2.85 8.08 -29.39
C GLY A 106 -3.27 6.62 -29.15
N GLU A 107 -2.65 5.91 -28.21
CA GLU A 107 -3.12 4.59 -27.83
C GLU A 107 -4.41 4.72 -27.03
N ILE A 108 -5.41 3.90 -27.36
CA ILE A 108 -6.66 3.82 -26.61
C ILE A 108 -6.47 2.74 -25.54
N ASP A 109 -6.23 3.16 -24.31
CA ASP A 109 -6.22 2.26 -23.17
C ASP A 109 -7.59 2.35 -22.48
N LEU A 110 -8.28 1.24 -22.39
CA LEU A 110 -9.61 1.15 -21.77
C LEU A 110 -9.53 1.01 -20.23
N HIS A 111 -8.31 0.84 -19.69
CA HIS A 111 -8.12 0.68 -18.26
C HIS A 111 -7.83 2.02 -17.60
N LEU A 112 -8.46 2.25 -16.45
CA LEU A 112 -8.09 3.34 -15.56
C LEU A 112 -6.73 3.03 -14.94
N ALA A 113 -5.88 4.05 -14.77
CA ALA A 113 -4.66 3.90 -14.02
C ALA A 113 -4.95 3.46 -12.57
N LEU A 114 -4.05 2.69 -11.99
CA LEU A 114 -4.21 2.25 -10.61
C LEU A 114 -4.33 3.43 -9.65
N TRP A 115 -3.60 4.51 -9.91
CA TRP A 115 -3.72 5.74 -9.12
C TRP A 115 -5.13 6.33 -9.19
N ASP A 116 -5.73 6.43 -10.38
CA ASP A 116 -7.09 6.95 -10.54
C ASP A 116 -8.11 6.10 -9.76
N ARG A 117 -7.91 4.79 -9.71
CA ARG A 117 -8.75 3.87 -8.93
C ARG A 117 -8.59 4.08 -7.43
N VAL A 118 -7.35 4.27 -6.97
CA VAL A 118 -7.04 4.61 -5.57
C VAL A 118 -7.74 5.92 -5.19
N GLU A 119 -7.63 6.93 -6.04
CA GLU A 119 -8.22 8.25 -5.79
C GLU A 119 -9.75 8.21 -5.76
N GLN A 120 -10.38 7.39 -6.61
CA GLN A 120 -11.84 7.20 -6.55
C GLN A 120 -12.29 6.64 -5.19
N VAL A 121 -11.61 5.61 -4.66
CA VAL A 121 -11.96 5.05 -3.35
C VAL A 121 -11.60 6.01 -2.22
N TRP A 122 -10.45 6.68 -2.32
CA TRP A 122 -10.03 7.69 -1.36
C TRP A 122 -11.07 8.81 -1.20
N ASN A 123 -11.58 9.34 -2.31
CA ASN A 123 -12.58 10.40 -2.31
C ASN A 123 -13.93 10.00 -1.70
N LEU A 124 -14.22 8.69 -1.60
CA LEU A 124 -15.40 8.21 -0.86
C LEU A 124 -15.20 8.24 0.65
N ILE A 125 -13.95 8.13 1.11
CA ILE A 125 -13.61 8.03 2.54
C ILE A 125 -13.18 9.38 3.09
N LEU A 126 -12.34 10.11 2.36
CA LEU A 126 -11.71 11.38 2.75
C LEU A 126 -11.82 12.43 1.63
N PRO A 127 -13.05 12.88 1.29
CA PRO A 127 -13.29 13.76 0.15
C PRO A 127 -12.64 15.14 0.28
N GLU A 128 -12.29 15.57 1.49
CA GLU A 128 -11.63 16.84 1.76
C GLU A 128 -10.12 16.86 1.43
N ILE A 129 -9.52 15.70 1.16
CA ILE A 129 -8.09 15.58 0.86
C ILE A 129 -7.93 15.14 -0.60
N LYS A 130 -7.31 15.99 -1.40
CA LYS A 130 -7.06 15.73 -2.82
C LYS A 130 -5.59 15.46 -3.04
N PHE A 131 -5.28 14.49 -3.89
CA PHE A 131 -3.91 14.24 -4.31
C PHE A 131 -3.51 15.17 -5.45
N ILE A 132 -2.24 15.58 -5.44
CA ILE A 132 -1.61 16.34 -6.50
C ILE A 132 -0.39 15.55 -6.96
N LEU A 133 -0.46 15.03 -8.17
CA LEU A 133 0.64 14.34 -8.81
C LEU A 133 1.39 15.30 -9.71
N GLU A 134 2.65 15.51 -9.43
CA GLU A 134 3.59 16.19 -10.32
C GLU A 134 4.63 15.18 -10.81
N PRO A 135 4.34 14.41 -11.87
CA PRO A 135 5.20 13.31 -12.33
C PRO A 135 6.61 13.77 -12.68
N ASP A 136 6.75 14.98 -13.24
CA ASP A 136 8.04 15.56 -13.63
C ASP A 136 8.92 15.86 -12.39
N ASN A 137 8.31 16.29 -11.31
CA ASN A 137 8.99 16.61 -10.06
C ASN A 137 9.14 15.41 -9.13
N ARG A 138 8.53 14.27 -9.49
CA ARG A 138 8.51 13.05 -8.66
C ARG A 138 8.01 13.33 -7.24
N VAL A 139 7.05 14.25 -7.12
CA VAL A 139 6.47 14.67 -5.86
C VAL A 139 5.01 14.26 -5.83
N VAL A 140 4.59 13.71 -4.70
CA VAL A 140 3.20 13.46 -4.38
C VAL A 140 2.83 14.39 -3.24
N GLU A 141 1.96 15.35 -3.53
CA GLU A 141 1.43 16.29 -2.55
C GLU A 141 -0.04 16.03 -2.33
N VAL A 142 -0.56 16.59 -1.27
CA VAL A 142 -1.97 16.59 -0.93
C VAL A 142 -2.45 18.03 -0.68
N GLU A 143 -3.70 18.28 -1.00
CA GLU A 143 -4.38 19.55 -0.72
C GLU A 143 -5.55 19.28 0.23
N LYS A 144 -5.59 20.02 1.34
CA LYS A 144 -6.70 20.04 2.29
C LYS A 144 -7.01 21.48 2.68
N ASN A 145 -8.27 21.90 2.53
CA ASN A 145 -8.71 23.26 2.86
C ASN A 145 -7.88 24.37 2.18
N GLY A 146 -7.46 24.16 0.92
CA GLY A 146 -6.66 25.12 0.16
C GLY A 146 -5.18 25.17 0.53
N SER A 147 -4.72 24.34 1.47
CA SER A 147 -3.31 24.21 1.84
C SER A 147 -2.70 22.99 1.22
N ARG A 148 -1.54 23.15 0.57
CA ARG A 148 -0.76 22.05 -0.02
C ARG A 148 0.39 21.65 0.90
N TYR A 149 0.61 20.36 1.01
CA TYR A 149 1.69 19.79 1.80
C TYR A 149 2.11 18.40 1.27
N SER A 150 3.27 17.94 1.66
CA SER A 150 3.76 16.62 1.28
C SER A 150 2.83 15.52 1.78
N ILE A 151 2.76 14.40 1.06
CA ILE A 151 2.05 13.18 1.47
C ILE A 151 2.43 12.72 2.89
N ASN A 152 3.64 13.05 3.36
CA ASN A 152 4.08 12.78 4.73
C ASN A 152 3.37 13.64 5.79
N GLY A 153 2.67 14.70 5.39
CA GLY A 153 1.83 15.51 6.27
C GLY A 153 0.46 14.91 6.55
N LEU A 154 0.09 13.81 5.90
CA LEU A 154 -1.07 13.02 6.27
C LEU A 154 -0.88 12.46 7.70
N SER A 155 -1.98 12.34 8.46
CA SER A 155 -1.98 11.62 9.73
C SER A 155 -1.62 10.14 9.55
N ASP A 156 -1.26 9.46 10.63
CA ASP A 156 -0.94 8.03 10.58
C ASP A 156 -2.12 7.21 10.05
N GLY A 157 -3.35 7.51 10.49
CA GLY A 157 -4.56 6.85 9.99
C GLY A 157 -4.79 7.10 8.49
N GLU A 158 -4.66 8.35 8.04
CA GLU A 158 -4.79 8.69 6.61
C GLU A 158 -3.74 7.94 5.76
N ARG A 159 -2.49 7.84 6.23
CA ARG A 159 -1.45 7.05 5.56
C ARG A 159 -1.76 5.56 5.54
N CYS A 160 -2.29 5.01 6.64
CA CYS A 160 -2.72 3.62 6.70
C CYS A 160 -3.85 3.32 5.71
N ILE A 161 -4.86 4.18 5.63
CA ILE A 161 -5.95 4.04 4.65
C ILE A 161 -5.38 4.02 3.23
N LEU A 162 -4.50 4.96 2.90
CA LEU A 162 -3.85 5.00 1.58
C LEU A 162 -3.03 3.74 1.30
N PHE A 163 -2.29 3.25 2.30
CA PHE A 163 -1.49 2.04 2.19
C PHE A 163 -2.38 0.81 1.93
N TYR A 164 -3.49 0.69 2.61
CA TYR A 164 -4.42 -0.41 2.40
C TYR A 164 -5.07 -0.36 1.02
N ILE A 165 -5.62 0.78 0.62
CA ILE A 165 -6.25 0.95 -0.70
C ILE A 165 -5.23 0.67 -1.81
N GLY A 166 -4.03 1.24 -1.73
CA GLY A 166 -2.97 1.05 -2.72
C GLY A 166 -2.58 -0.42 -2.89
N ASN A 167 -2.44 -1.15 -1.79
CA ASN A 167 -2.11 -2.58 -1.85
C ASN A 167 -3.26 -3.43 -2.40
N VAL A 168 -4.53 -3.09 -2.12
CA VAL A 168 -5.68 -3.78 -2.72
C VAL A 168 -5.63 -3.69 -4.25
N PHE A 169 -5.30 -2.52 -4.79
CA PHE A 169 -5.22 -2.35 -6.25
C PHE A 169 -3.94 -2.90 -6.89
N LEU A 170 -2.86 -3.02 -6.12
CA LEU A 170 -1.64 -3.68 -6.59
C LEU A 170 -1.72 -5.20 -6.57
N ALA A 171 -2.51 -5.77 -5.66
CA ALA A 171 -2.66 -7.22 -5.56
C ALA A 171 -3.28 -7.81 -6.85
N PRO A 172 -2.90 -9.03 -7.24
CA PRO A 172 -3.55 -9.76 -8.33
C PRO A 172 -5.04 -10.01 -8.03
N GLU A 173 -5.83 -10.17 -9.10
CA GLU A 173 -7.21 -10.63 -8.95
C GLU A 173 -7.24 -12.01 -8.26
N ASN A 174 -8.28 -12.26 -7.47
CA ASN A 174 -8.46 -13.47 -6.68
C ASN A 174 -7.42 -13.69 -5.56
N SER A 175 -6.79 -12.62 -5.10
CA SER A 175 -5.89 -12.67 -3.94
C SER A 175 -6.64 -12.54 -2.62
N TYR A 176 -6.03 -13.05 -1.55
CA TYR A 176 -6.43 -12.79 -0.18
C TYR A 176 -5.56 -11.68 0.40
N ILE A 177 -6.19 -10.66 0.94
CA ILE A 177 -5.52 -9.59 1.66
C ILE A 177 -5.90 -9.69 3.13
N VAL A 178 -4.90 -9.87 3.97
CA VAL A 178 -5.06 -9.94 5.42
C VAL A 178 -4.55 -8.63 6.00
N ILE A 179 -5.38 -7.97 6.77
CA ILE A 179 -5.01 -6.75 7.50
C ILE A 179 -5.03 -7.10 8.99
N ASP A 180 -3.89 -6.92 9.65
CA ASP A 180 -3.76 -7.15 11.08
C ASP A 180 -4.01 -5.86 11.85
N GLU A 181 -4.83 -5.93 12.89
CA GLU A 181 -5.21 -4.80 13.76
C GLU A 181 -5.58 -3.50 13.00
N PRO A 182 -6.54 -3.56 12.03
CA PRO A 182 -6.87 -2.38 11.22
C PRO A 182 -7.35 -1.18 12.04
N GLU A 183 -7.87 -1.42 13.23
CA GLU A 183 -8.39 -0.41 14.15
C GLU A 183 -7.31 0.39 14.88
N THR A 184 -6.06 -0.07 14.86
CA THR A 184 -4.99 0.54 15.68
C THR A 184 -4.65 1.97 15.27
N PHE A 185 -5.00 2.37 14.03
CA PHE A 185 -4.64 3.67 13.45
C PHE A 185 -5.83 4.46 12.86
N LEU A 186 -7.06 3.98 13.06
CA LEU A 186 -8.27 4.63 12.55
C LEU A 186 -8.94 5.52 13.59
#